data_b3de036208c2a5f66b9cf215b69cb306
#
_entry.id   b3de036208c2a5f66b9cf215b69cb306
#
_cell.length_a   1.000
_cell.length_b   1.000
_cell.length_c   1.000
_cell.angle_alpha   90.00
_cell.angle_beta   90.00
_cell.angle_gamma   90.00
#
_symmetry.space_group_name_H-M   'P 1'
#
loop_
_entity.id
_entity.type
_entity.pdbx_description
1 polymer ?
#
loop_
_entity_poly.entity_id
_entity_poly.type
_entity_poly.pdbx_seq_one_letter_code
_entity_poly.pdbx_strand_id
1 'polypeptide(L)'
;MVHIAVLLMVKNEKKRLHVSLNSIDKFADSLVIFDTGSTDNTIEICKEFSERTKIPLRLKEGTFVNFSVSRNESLDFADTFDDIDFLLLLDVNDELRNGDQLRKCAEEYIDNKSTGFLLCQEWFSGSYDKYFNVRFIRAHQKWRYIGSVHEYIKTFDEENDKHPIVKLPDSIVLYQDRTQDDDKSGKRFHRDKELLYTDYKKDPTEPRTVFYLAQTCSCLNEIDESLFYYKIRTTLDGFQEEKFHSFLRSGELSQKLGHDWYDSFVWYMKAYEHSQRVEPLLFISIYYLNIKNWILAYTFLKLACNLFYPKEAILFLNKNDYDYKRWHLMGIVAYYVGQYVDGKNACLIALDYCKKSGDPRINSELDNKNLQFYLEKEREIKGDEALQNPLTATLDQQIRQRQQQRQQEQHENTTVAMMTRKQFVEEQMSVIQKEHPNLTPKQVFTRANMLWKKKQQK
;
A
#
# COMPACT_ATOMS: atom_id res chain seq x y z
N MET A 1 -23.52 1.16 26.32
CA MET A 1 -22.14 1.64 26.09
C MET A 1 -21.44 0.53 25.34
N VAL A 2 -20.75 0.83 24.26
CA VAL A 2 -20.06 -0.19 23.44
C VAL A 2 -18.90 -0.78 24.23
N HIS A 3 -18.83 -2.11 24.33
CA HIS A 3 -17.76 -2.84 25.00
C HIS A 3 -16.70 -3.29 24.00
N ILE A 4 -15.48 -2.76 24.12
CA ILE A 4 -14.36 -3.10 23.27
C ILE A 4 -13.34 -3.92 24.07
N ALA A 5 -13.11 -5.17 23.67
CA ALA A 5 -12.04 -5.98 24.22
C ALA A 5 -10.79 -5.92 23.33
N VAL A 6 -9.63 -5.96 23.95
CA VAL A 6 -8.36 -6.12 23.25
C VAL A 6 -7.89 -7.56 23.36
N LEU A 7 -7.69 -8.22 22.23
CA LEU A 7 -7.26 -9.62 22.14
C LEU A 7 -5.78 -9.68 21.77
N LEU A 8 -4.99 -10.33 22.63
CA LEU A 8 -3.56 -10.61 22.39
C LEU A 8 -3.26 -12.10 22.56
N MET A 9 -2.50 -12.63 21.60
CA MET A 9 -1.82 -13.91 21.75
C MET A 9 -0.36 -13.65 22.15
N VAL A 10 0.11 -14.25 23.24
CA VAL A 10 1.43 -13.95 23.81
C VAL A 10 2.27 -15.22 24.01
N LYS A 11 3.62 -15.07 23.98
CA LYS A 11 4.60 -16.06 24.39
C LYS A 11 5.95 -15.43 24.68
N ASN A 12 6.38 -15.36 25.95
CA ASN A 12 7.69 -14.82 26.36
C ASN A 12 7.94 -13.38 25.88
N GLU A 13 6.98 -12.48 26.15
CA GLU A 13 6.97 -11.10 25.65
C GLU A 13 7.24 -10.03 26.74
N LYS A 14 7.84 -10.43 27.85
CA LYS A 14 8.11 -9.51 29.00
C LYS A 14 8.80 -8.20 28.62
N LYS A 15 9.59 -8.19 27.53
CA LYS A 15 10.34 -6.99 27.11
C LYS A 15 9.49 -5.97 26.36
N ARG A 16 8.45 -6.42 25.65
CA ARG A 16 7.72 -5.61 24.65
C ARG A 16 6.25 -5.41 24.98
N LEU A 17 5.66 -6.30 25.77
CA LEU A 17 4.23 -6.31 26.06
C LEU A 17 3.73 -4.98 26.65
N HIS A 18 4.58 -4.28 27.41
CA HIS A 18 4.22 -3.00 28.01
C HIS A 18 3.90 -1.90 26.98
N VAL A 19 4.47 -1.97 25.75
CA VAL A 19 4.18 -1.01 24.68
C VAL A 19 2.72 -1.11 24.29
N SER A 20 2.25 -2.33 23.99
CA SER A 20 0.85 -2.59 23.63
C SER A 20 -0.09 -2.27 24.78
N LEU A 21 0.19 -2.76 25.99
CA LEU A 21 -0.68 -2.56 27.13
C LEU A 21 -0.84 -1.06 27.50
N ASN A 22 0.25 -0.28 27.50
CA ASN A 22 0.16 1.15 27.82
C ASN A 22 -0.60 1.94 26.75
N SER A 23 -0.61 1.50 25.49
CA SER A 23 -1.33 2.18 24.41
C SER A 23 -2.85 2.00 24.47
N ILE A 24 -3.31 1.01 25.26
CA ILE A 24 -4.74 0.66 25.37
C ILE A 24 -5.35 0.98 26.75
N ASP A 25 -4.58 1.54 27.68
CA ASP A 25 -4.97 1.75 29.08
C ASP A 25 -6.23 2.63 29.27
N LYS A 26 -6.47 3.52 28.29
CA LYS A 26 -7.66 4.42 28.25
C LYS A 26 -8.69 4.02 27.18
N PHE A 27 -8.42 2.93 26.47
CA PHE A 27 -9.21 2.52 25.33
C PHE A 27 -10.02 1.25 25.62
N ALA A 28 -9.39 0.21 26.19
CA ALA A 28 -9.98 -1.10 26.35
C ALA A 28 -10.95 -1.15 27.55
N ASP A 29 -12.08 -1.83 27.35
CA ASP A 29 -13.03 -2.16 28.44
C ASP A 29 -12.70 -3.51 29.07
N SER A 30 -12.06 -4.43 28.33
CA SER A 30 -11.49 -5.67 28.87
C SER A 30 -10.27 -6.12 28.06
N LEU A 31 -9.42 -6.92 28.69
CA LEU A 31 -8.23 -7.53 28.09
C LEU A 31 -8.42 -9.04 27.99
N VAL A 32 -8.34 -9.60 26.78
CA VAL A 32 -8.40 -11.04 26.52
C VAL A 32 -7.02 -11.51 26.10
N ILE A 33 -6.40 -12.36 26.93
CA ILE A 33 -5.05 -12.88 26.69
C ILE A 33 -5.11 -14.38 26.43
N PHE A 34 -4.51 -14.80 25.33
CA PHE A 34 -4.22 -16.21 25.07
C PHE A 34 -2.71 -16.44 25.16
N ASP A 35 -2.28 -17.07 26.25
CA ASP A 35 -0.88 -17.42 26.45
C ASP A 35 -0.57 -18.79 25.84
N THR A 36 0.40 -18.86 24.95
CA THR A 36 0.81 -20.09 24.26
C THR A 36 2.01 -20.78 24.91
N GLY A 37 2.14 -20.63 26.22
CA GLY A 37 3.16 -21.28 27.06
C GLY A 37 4.35 -20.35 27.34
N SER A 38 4.10 -19.20 27.96
CA SER A 38 5.15 -18.34 28.50
C SER A 38 5.85 -18.98 29.69
N THR A 39 7.15 -18.74 29.76
CA THR A 39 8.04 -19.19 30.87
C THR A 39 8.74 -18.03 31.54
N ASP A 40 8.41 -16.82 31.14
CA ASP A 40 8.91 -15.57 31.73
C ASP A 40 7.75 -14.80 32.41
N ASN A 41 7.98 -13.58 32.87
CA ASN A 41 6.99 -12.77 33.59
C ASN A 41 5.89 -12.16 32.70
N THR A 42 5.61 -12.72 31.50
CA THR A 42 4.60 -12.17 30.58
C THR A 42 3.21 -12.12 31.24
N ILE A 43 2.80 -13.20 31.91
CA ILE A 43 1.47 -13.27 32.54
C ILE A 43 1.37 -12.35 33.77
N GLU A 44 2.42 -12.26 34.55
CA GLU A 44 2.49 -11.34 35.70
C GLU A 44 2.30 -9.89 35.25
N ILE A 45 2.94 -9.48 34.15
CA ILE A 45 2.77 -8.13 33.58
C ILE A 45 1.30 -7.89 33.18
N CYS A 46 0.61 -8.86 32.59
CA CYS A 46 -0.82 -8.73 32.27
C CYS A 46 -1.67 -8.53 33.53
N LYS A 47 -1.40 -9.29 34.60
CA LYS A 47 -2.10 -9.18 35.88
C LYS A 47 -1.88 -7.82 36.54
N GLU A 48 -0.63 -7.38 36.63
CA GLU A 48 -0.23 -6.05 37.17
C GLU A 48 -0.90 -4.92 36.39
N PHE A 49 -0.97 -5.03 35.04
CA PHE A 49 -1.67 -4.06 34.19
C PHE A 49 -3.16 -4.00 34.56
N SER A 50 -3.84 -5.15 34.64
CA SER A 50 -5.25 -5.23 35.01
C SER A 50 -5.53 -4.66 36.40
N GLU A 51 -4.70 -4.98 37.40
CA GLU A 51 -4.81 -4.46 38.74
C GLU A 51 -4.63 -2.92 38.81
N ARG A 52 -3.68 -2.38 38.04
CA ARG A 52 -3.38 -0.94 37.97
C ARG A 52 -4.47 -0.17 37.28
N THR A 53 -4.97 -0.65 36.15
CA THR A 53 -5.93 0.06 35.29
C THR A 53 -7.38 -0.22 35.64
N LYS A 54 -7.66 -1.29 36.40
CA LYS A 54 -8.99 -1.85 36.66
C LYS A 54 -9.68 -2.41 35.42
N ILE A 55 -8.95 -2.58 34.30
CA ILE A 55 -9.43 -3.27 33.12
C ILE A 55 -9.50 -4.77 33.41
N PRO A 56 -10.65 -5.43 33.29
CA PRO A 56 -10.78 -6.86 33.56
C PRO A 56 -9.88 -7.71 32.65
N LEU A 57 -9.11 -8.62 33.23
CA LEU A 57 -8.28 -9.58 32.50
C LEU A 57 -9.01 -10.93 32.38
N ARG A 58 -9.11 -11.41 31.17
CA ARG A 58 -9.59 -12.74 30.78
C ARG A 58 -8.43 -13.53 30.17
N LEU A 59 -7.93 -14.50 30.90
CA LEU A 59 -6.72 -15.24 30.56
C LEU A 59 -7.05 -16.70 30.27
N LYS A 60 -6.54 -17.21 29.14
CA LYS A 60 -6.51 -18.64 28.80
C LYS A 60 -5.08 -19.04 28.46
N GLU A 61 -4.65 -20.17 28.97
CA GLU A 61 -3.39 -20.82 28.63
C GLU A 61 -3.64 -21.93 27.59
N GLY A 62 -2.70 -22.08 26.66
CA GLY A 62 -2.75 -23.09 25.61
C GLY A 62 -1.37 -23.42 25.06
N THR A 63 -1.33 -24.15 23.96
CA THR A 63 -0.07 -24.54 23.32
C THR A 63 -0.02 -23.97 21.91
N PHE A 64 1.11 -23.37 21.53
CA PHE A 64 1.30 -22.92 20.15
C PHE A 64 1.35 -24.10 19.18
N VAL A 65 0.44 -24.11 18.20
CA VAL A 65 0.40 -25.07 17.10
C VAL A 65 0.96 -24.43 15.82
N ASN A 66 0.26 -23.45 15.31
CA ASN A 66 0.67 -22.53 14.28
C ASN A 66 -0.11 -21.22 14.48
N PHE A 67 0.15 -20.20 13.67
CA PHE A 67 -0.46 -18.89 13.91
C PHE A 67 -1.99 -18.92 13.75
N SER A 68 -2.54 -19.51 12.68
CA SER A 68 -3.99 -19.51 12.48
C SER A 68 -4.71 -20.36 13.54
N VAL A 69 -4.22 -21.54 13.86
CA VAL A 69 -4.85 -22.41 14.88
C VAL A 69 -4.86 -21.71 16.24
N SER A 70 -3.71 -21.19 16.68
CA SER A 70 -3.61 -20.56 17.99
C SER A 70 -4.39 -19.24 18.09
N ARG A 71 -4.41 -18.43 17.00
CA ARG A 71 -5.26 -17.22 16.93
C ARG A 71 -6.74 -17.58 16.89
N ASN A 72 -7.14 -18.67 16.21
CA ASN A 72 -8.53 -19.10 16.21
C ASN A 72 -8.96 -19.59 17.60
N GLU A 73 -8.08 -20.29 18.32
CA GLU A 73 -8.34 -20.67 19.71
C GLU A 73 -8.48 -19.43 20.61
N SER A 74 -7.74 -18.36 20.34
CA SER A 74 -7.90 -17.09 21.06
C SER A 74 -9.22 -16.39 20.74
N LEU A 75 -9.68 -16.45 19.48
CA LEU A 75 -10.98 -15.94 19.06
C LEU A 75 -12.13 -16.76 19.67
N ASP A 76 -12.03 -18.10 19.65
CA ASP A 76 -13.00 -18.98 20.31
C ASP A 76 -13.14 -18.67 21.79
N PHE A 77 -12.02 -18.37 22.46
CA PHE A 77 -12.03 -17.95 23.85
C PHE A 77 -12.68 -16.57 24.04
N ALA A 78 -12.39 -15.61 23.19
CA ALA A 78 -13.04 -14.29 23.24
C ALA A 78 -14.54 -14.39 22.98
N ASP A 79 -14.98 -15.25 22.07
CA ASP A 79 -16.39 -15.49 21.74
C ASP A 79 -17.19 -16.17 22.89
N THR A 80 -16.54 -16.63 23.97
CA THR A 80 -17.25 -17.14 25.16
C THR A 80 -17.81 -16.02 26.06
N PHE A 81 -17.50 -14.76 25.77
CA PHE A 81 -17.89 -13.61 26.58
C PHE A 81 -18.94 -12.75 25.86
N ASP A 82 -20.21 -12.98 26.16
CA ASP A 82 -21.37 -12.33 25.52
C ASP A 82 -21.41 -10.80 25.67
N ASP A 83 -20.65 -10.24 26.60
CA ASP A 83 -20.59 -8.81 26.87
C ASP A 83 -19.66 -8.02 25.94
N ILE A 84 -18.93 -8.69 25.02
CA ILE A 84 -18.01 -8.04 24.08
C ILE A 84 -18.75 -7.71 22.77
N ASP A 85 -18.74 -6.42 22.39
CA ASP A 85 -19.27 -5.96 21.09
C ASP A 85 -18.22 -6.01 19.99
N PHE A 86 -16.98 -5.56 20.30
CA PHE A 86 -15.87 -5.49 19.35
C PHE A 86 -14.58 -6.04 19.92
N LEU A 87 -13.76 -6.59 19.03
CA LEU A 87 -12.40 -7.05 19.32
C LEU A 87 -11.38 -6.21 18.55
N LEU A 88 -10.43 -5.61 19.25
CA LEU A 88 -9.19 -5.12 18.67
C LEU A 88 -8.16 -6.25 18.70
N LEU A 89 -7.74 -6.70 17.52
CA LEU A 89 -6.76 -7.77 17.34
C LEU A 89 -5.35 -7.17 17.33
N LEU A 90 -4.66 -7.24 18.46
CA LEU A 90 -3.38 -6.60 18.66
C LEU A 90 -2.25 -7.64 18.65
N ASP A 91 -1.16 -7.33 17.96
CA ASP A 91 0.09 -8.08 18.12
C ASP A 91 0.92 -7.45 19.23
N VAL A 92 1.72 -8.24 19.90
CA VAL A 92 2.65 -7.72 20.91
C VAL A 92 3.65 -6.78 20.23
N ASN A 93 3.88 -5.63 20.84
CA ASN A 93 4.67 -4.52 20.32
C ASN A 93 3.92 -3.57 19.34
N ASP A 94 2.64 -3.84 19.02
CA ASP A 94 1.80 -2.84 18.37
C ASP A 94 1.41 -1.75 19.39
N GLU A 95 1.59 -0.49 19.02
CA GLU A 95 1.15 0.69 19.74
C GLU A 95 -0.10 1.25 19.09
N LEU A 96 -1.25 1.22 19.78
CA LEU A 96 -2.46 1.87 19.30
C LEU A 96 -2.34 3.38 19.43
N ARG A 97 -2.43 4.11 18.33
CA ARG A 97 -2.48 5.57 18.28
C ARG A 97 -3.88 6.04 17.93
N ASN A 98 -4.36 7.07 18.61
CA ASN A 98 -5.70 7.63 18.47
C ASN A 98 -6.84 6.63 18.79
N GLY A 99 -6.70 5.87 19.87
CA GLY A 99 -7.72 4.91 20.34
C GLY A 99 -9.07 5.56 20.66
N ASP A 100 -9.11 6.84 21.06
CA ASP A 100 -10.34 7.60 21.27
C ASP A 100 -11.15 7.78 19.96
N GLN A 101 -10.48 7.92 18.83
CA GLN A 101 -11.14 7.94 17.52
C GLN A 101 -11.67 6.56 17.14
N LEU A 102 -10.94 5.49 17.46
CA LEU A 102 -11.41 4.11 17.23
C LEU A 102 -12.66 3.82 18.05
N ARG A 103 -12.73 4.29 19.30
CA ARG A 103 -13.92 4.16 20.14
C ARG A 103 -15.14 4.87 19.52
N LYS A 104 -14.96 6.09 19.04
CA LYS A 104 -16.04 6.82 18.33
C LYS A 104 -16.52 6.05 17.09
N CYS A 105 -15.59 5.47 16.32
CA CYS A 105 -15.96 4.61 15.20
C CYS A 105 -16.77 3.38 15.68
N ALA A 106 -16.37 2.73 16.77
CA ALA A 106 -17.13 1.60 17.33
C ALA A 106 -18.56 1.99 17.69
N GLU A 107 -18.76 3.14 18.34
CA GLU A 107 -20.06 3.67 18.70
C GLU A 107 -20.92 4.02 17.45
N GLU A 108 -20.28 4.56 16.40
CA GLU A 108 -20.94 4.91 15.14
C GLU A 108 -21.34 3.66 14.34
N TYR A 109 -20.56 2.61 14.42
CA TYR A 109 -20.79 1.37 13.67
C TYR A 109 -21.53 0.27 14.44
N ILE A 110 -21.98 0.51 15.70
CA ILE A 110 -22.63 -0.53 16.50
C ILE A 110 -23.89 -1.12 15.85
N ASP A 111 -24.67 -0.29 15.17
CA ASP A 111 -25.88 -0.69 14.45
C ASP A 111 -25.64 -0.93 12.94
N ASN A 112 -24.40 -0.85 12.48
CA ASN A 112 -24.07 -1.06 11.08
C ASN A 112 -23.93 -2.56 10.77
N LYS A 113 -24.17 -2.95 9.52
CA LYS A 113 -24.05 -4.36 9.09
C LYS A 113 -22.60 -4.82 8.88
N SER A 114 -21.66 -3.89 8.71
CA SER A 114 -20.25 -4.23 8.58
C SER A 114 -19.71 -4.80 9.88
N THR A 115 -18.97 -5.89 9.77
CA THR A 115 -18.42 -6.62 10.93
C THR A 115 -16.90 -6.65 10.98
N GLY A 116 -16.23 -6.21 9.91
CA GLY A 116 -14.79 -6.12 9.81
C GLY A 116 -14.31 -4.74 9.40
N PHE A 117 -13.21 -4.28 9.99
CA PHE A 117 -12.69 -2.94 9.81
C PHE A 117 -11.19 -2.96 9.57
N LEU A 118 -10.75 -2.29 8.50
CA LEU A 118 -9.35 -2.11 8.17
C LEU A 118 -8.77 -0.99 9.01
N LEU A 119 -7.72 -1.30 9.75
CA LEU A 119 -6.87 -0.33 10.44
C LEU A 119 -5.57 -0.12 9.67
N CYS A 120 -5.05 1.10 9.76
CA CYS A 120 -3.72 1.40 9.27
C CYS A 120 -2.68 0.74 10.17
N GLN A 121 -1.80 -0.08 9.58
CA GLN A 121 -0.58 -0.57 10.23
C GLN A 121 0.61 0.22 9.69
N GLU A 122 1.45 0.71 10.57
CA GLU A 122 2.65 1.48 10.23
C GLU A 122 3.87 0.88 10.93
N TRP A 123 4.86 0.47 10.15
CA TRP A 123 6.11 -0.10 10.65
C TRP A 123 7.27 0.83 10.39
N PHE A 124 8.17 0.90 11.35
CA PHE A 124 9.44 1.56 11.18
C PHE A 124 10.59 0.57 11.34
N SER A 125 11.35 0.38 10.25
CA SER A 125 12.55 -0.47 10.21
C SER A 125 13.75 0.26 9.58
N GLY A 126 13.83 1.60 9.84
CA GLY A 126 14.74 2.49 9.12
C GLY A 126 14.07 3.22 7.93
N SER A 127 12.94 2.70 7.46
CA SER A 127 11.97 3.36 6.57
C SER A 127 10.56 3.05 7.07
N TYR A 128 9.61 3.92 6.73
CA TYR A 128 8.20 3.69 7.07
C TYR A 128 7.53 2.85 5.99
N ASP A 129 6.93 1.73 6.42
CA ASP A 129 6.02 0.92 5.62
C ASP A 129 4.62 1.04 6.19
N LYS A 130 3.63 1.28 5.30
CA LYS A 130 2.24 1.52 5.68
C LYS A 130 1.31 0.68 4.82
N TYR A 131 0.41 -0.05 5.48
CA TYR A 131 -0.61 -0.85 4.82
C TYR A 131 -1.87 -0.96 5.69
N PHE A 132 -2.94 -1.55 5.15
CA PHE A 132 -4.20 -1.73 5.85
C PHE A 132 -4.50 -3.21 6.03
N ASN A 133 -4.96 -3.57 7.24
CA ASN A 133 -5.35 -4.94 7.55
C ASN A 133 -6.59 -4.95 8.44
N VAL A 134 -7.37 -6.03 8.41
CA VAL A 134 -8.48 -6.22 9.33
C VAL A 134 -7.91 -6.50 10.71
N ARG A 135 -8.03 -5.51 11.59
CA ARG A 135 -7.54 -5.55 12.98
C ARG A 135 -8.59 -5.16 14.00
N PHE A 136 -9.74 -4.72 13.53
CA PHE A 136 -10.89 -4.42 14.39
C PHE A 136 -12.10 -5.15 13.81
N ILE A 137 -12.75 -5.97 14.64
CA ILE A 137 -13.86 -6.82 14.22
C ILE A 137 -15.00 -6.78 15.23
N ARG A 138 -16.20 -7.02 14.76
CA ARG A 138 -17.35 -7.28 15.64
C ARG A 138 -17.21 -8.69 16.22
N ALA A 139 -17.40 -8.85 17.52
CA ALA A 139 -17.38 -10.15 18.19
C ALA A 139 -18.53 -11.06 17.70
N HIS A 140 -18.44 -12.34 17.93
CA HIS A 140 -19.45 -13.36 17.63
C HIS A 140 -19.87 -13.49 16.16
N GLN A 141 -19.02 -13.02 15.21
CA GLN A 141 -19.32 -13.02 13.77
C GLN A 141 -18.50 -14.06 12.99
N LYS A 142 -18.10 -15.14 13.64
CA LYS A 142 -17.37 -16.28 13.05
C LYS A 142 -16.12 -15.87 12.27
N TRP A 143 -15.42 -14.83 12.73
CA TRP A 143 -14.13 -14.44 12.18
C TRP A 143 -13.08 -15.50 12.49
N ARG A 144 -12.30 -15.93 11.47
CA ARG A 144 -11.24 -16.94 11.64
C ARG A 144 -10.03 -16.59 10.79
N TYR A 145 -8.87 -16.88 11.33
CA TYR A 145 -7.59 -16.81 10.62
C TYR A 145 -7.37 -18.04 9.75
N ILE A 146 -6.79 -17.84 8.57
CA ILE A 146 -6.45 -18.86 7.59
C ILE A 146 -4.98 -18.75 7.24
N GLY A 147 -4.29 -19.90 7.10
CA GLY A 147 -2.87 -20.01 6.80
C GLY A 147 -2.02 -20.21 8.04
N SER A 148 -1.05 -21.12 7.98
CA SER A 148 -0.15 -21.41 9.12
C SER A 148 0.83 -20.27 9.40
N VAL A 149 1.17 -19.50 8.37
CA VAL A 149 2.04 -18.31 8.39
C VAL A 149 1.46 -17.29 7.42
N HIS A 150 1.72 -16.00 7.65
CA HIS A 150 1.13 -14.90 6.88
C HIS A 150 -0.40 -15.02 6.81
N GLU A 151 -0.97 -15.39 7.93
CA GLU A 151 -2.40 -15.61 8.08
C GLU A 151 -3.18 -14.32 7.79
N TYR A 152 -4.35 -14.49 7.20
CA TYR A 152 -5.33 -13.45 7.05
C TYR A 152 -6.63 -13.85 7.76
N ILE A 153 -7.43 -12.87 8.12
CA ILE A 153 -8.69 -13.09 8.80
C ILE A 153 -9.86 -12.83 7.86
N LYS A 154 -10.87 -13.73 7.89
CA LYS A 154 -12.16 -13.51 7.22
C LYS A 154 -13.31 -14.05 8.08
N THR A 155 -14.52 -13.61 7.79
CA THR A 155 -15.71 -14.20 8.38
C THR A 155 -16.12 -15.46 7.64
N PHE A 156 -16.64 -16.45 8.38
CA PHE A 156 -17.31 -17.64 7.86
C PHE A 156 -18.82 -17.58 8.07
N ASP A 157 -19.33 -16.40 8.34
CA ASP A 157 -20.76 -16.14 8.35
C ASP A 157 -21.21 -15.65 6.98
N GLU A 158 -22.09 -16.39 6.30
CA GLU A 158 -22.52 -16.12 4.92
C GLU A 158 -23.25 -14.77 4.79
N GLU A 159 -23.94 -14.31 5.82
CA GLU A 159 -24.58 -12.99 5.80
C GLU A 159 -23.55 -11.87 5.95
N ASN A 160 -22.58 -12.05 6.84
CA ASN A 160 -21.54 -11.05 7.08
C ASN A 160 -20.55 -10.94 5.90
N ASP A 161 -20.29 -12.04 5.19
CA ASP A 161 -19.41 -12.04 4.00
C ASP A 161 -19.98 -11.19 2.84
N LYS A 162 -21.30 -10.93 2.84
CA LYS A 162 -21.94 -10.04 1.87
C LYS A 162 -21.75 -8.55 2.17
N HIS A 163 -21.30 -8.19 3.37
CA HIS A 163 -21.12 -6.81 3.77
C HIS A 163 -19.67 -6.36 3.59
N PRO A 164 -19.47 -5.10 3.15
CA PRO A 164 -18.14 -4.59 2.90
C PRO A 164 -17.34 -4.48 4.19
N ILE A 165 -16.04 -4.85 4.10
CA ILE A 165 -15.06 -4.46 5.12
C ILE A 165 -14.85 -2.95 5.02
N VAL A 166 -14.98 -2.23 6.12
CA VAL A 166 -14.89 -0.77 6.15
C VAL A 166 -13.47 -0.34 6.47
N LYS A 167 -12.93 0.56 5.66
CA LYS A 167 -11.66 1.21 5.97
C LYS A 167 -11.91 2.35 6.96
N LEU A 168 -11.30 2.28 8.14
CA LEU A 168 -11.34 3.34 9.14
C LEU A 168 -10.37 4.49 8.79
N PRO A 169 -10.50 5.67 9.44
CA PRO A 169 -9.63 6.81 9.18
C PRO A 169 -8.14 6.47 9.31
N ASP A 170 -7.34 6.98 8.38
CA ASP A 170 -5.89 6.76 8.31
C ASP A 170 -5.13 7.28 9.55
N SER A 171 -5.77 8.10 10.38
CA SER A 171 -5.24 8.62 11.64
C SER A 171 -5.23 7.58 12.77
N ILE A 172 -6.05 6.52 12.68
CA ILE A 172 -6.07 5.42 13.64
C ILE A 172 -5.02 4.42 13.20
N VAL A 173 -3.93 4.32 13.95
CA VAL A 173 -2.74 3.58 13.55
C VAL A 173 -2.36 2.54 14.59
N LEU A 174 -2.04 1.34 14.13
CA LEU A 174 -1.26 0.36 14.88
C LEU A 174 0.20 0.52 14.45
N TYR A 175 0.98 1.17 15.29
CA TYR A 175 2.40 1.46 15.02
C TYR A 175 3.30 0.39 15.63
N GLN A 176 4.35 -0.01 14.90
CA GLN A 176 5.35 -0.94 15.39
C GLN A 176 6.77 -0.47 15.06
N ASP A 177 7.60 -0.25 16.09
CA ASP A 177 9.03 -0.04 15.92
C ASP A 177 9.74 -1.39 15.80
N ARG A 178 10.36 -1.63 14.64
CA ARG A 178 11.11 -2.86 14.32
C ARG A 178 12.63 -2.67 14.33
N THR A 179 13.11 -1.49 14.69
CA THR A 179 14.57 -1.21 14.73
C THR A 179 15.31 -2.05 15.77
N GLN A 180 14.58 -2.55 16.76
CA GLN A 180 15.09 -3.37 17.87
C GLN A 180 14.75 -4.86 17.71
N ASP A 181 14.56 -5.35 16.49
CA ASP A 181 14.23 -6.74 16.24
C ASP A 181 15.50 -7.58 16.45
N ASP A 182 15.59 -8.23 17.63
CA ASP A 182 16.69 -9.13 18.00
C ASP A 182 16.80 -10.25 16.96
N ASP A 183 17.79 -10.30 16.09
CA ASP A 183 18.24 -11.33 15.15
C ASP A 183 17.40 -12.65 15.06
N LYS A 184 16.13 -12.56 15.36
CA LYS A 184 15.14 -13.66 15.31
C LYS A 184 14.69 -13.97 13.87
N SER A 185 15.01 -13.07 12.92
CA SER A 185 14.52 -13.15 11.55
C SER A 185 14.95 -14.44 10.83
N GLY A 186 16.22 -14.83 10.93
CA GLY A 186 16.70 -16.06 10.30
C GLY A 186 16.01 -17.34 10.83
N LYS A 187 15.95 -17.49 12.16
CA LYS A 187 15.27 -18.64 12.79
C LYS A 187 13.77 -18.65 12.48
N ARG A 188 13.15 -17.48 12.37
CA ARG A 188 11.76 -17.35 12.00
C ARG A 188 11.52 -17.84 10.58
N PHE A 189 12.32 -17.43 9.61
CA PHE A 189 12.14 -17.85 8.21
C PHE A 189 12.31 -19.36 8.03
N HIS A 190 13.20 -20.03 8.74
CA HIS A 190 13.30 -21.50 8.69
C HIS A 190 12.03 -22.17 9.22
N ARG A 191 11.52 -21.74 10.38
CA ARG A 191 10.26 -22.26 10.94
C ARG A 191 9.08 -21.98 9.99
N ASP A 192 9.01 -20.77 9.44
CA ASP A 192 7.94 -20.36 8.53
C ASP A 192 7.98 -21.20 7.25
N LYS A 193 9.16 -21.52 6.71
CA LYS A 193 9.33 -22.45 5.58
C LYS A 193 8.78 -23.84 5.91
N GLU A 194 9.10 -24.40 7.07
CA GLU A 194 8.62 -25.72 7.49
C GLU A 194 7.08 -25.79 7.60
N LEU A 195 6.48 -24.75 8.17
CA LEU A 195 5.02 -24.66 8.30
C LEU A 195 4.36 -24.53 6.92
N LEU A 196 4.84 -23.61 6.07
CA LEU A 196 4.34 -23.42 4.71
C LEU A 196 4.53 -24.65 3.82
N TYR A 197 5.67 -25.35 3.96
CA TYR A 197 5.92 -26.59 3.22
C TYR A 197 4.99 -27.72 3.68
N THR A 198 4.65 -27.76 4.95
CA THR A 198 3.67 -28.69 5.49
C THR A 198 2.28 -28.42 4.93
N ASP A 199 1.88 -27.15 4.83
CA ASP A 199 0.60 -26.77 4.23
C ASP A 199 0.59 -27.03 2.72
N TYR A 200 1.68 -26.73 2.01
CA TYR A 200 1.84 -27.04 0.59
C TYR A 200 1.69 -28.54 0.29
N LYS A 201 2.21 -29.42 1.16
CA LYS A 201 2.03 -30.88 1.02
C LYS A 201 0.59 -31.33 1.18
N LYS A 202 -0.21 -30.61 1.99
CA LYS A 202 -1.63 -30.91 2.17
C LYS A 202 -2.47 -30.43 0.99
N ASP A 203 -2.17 -29.21 0.51
CA ASP A 203 -2.84 -28.61 -0.64
C ASP A 203 -1.83 -27.80 -1.50
N PRO A 204 -1.26 -28.45 -2.53
CA PRO A 204 -0.34 -27.77 -3.47
C PRO A 204 -1.00 -26.71 -4.35
N THR A 205 -2.32 -26.62 -4.34
CA THR A 205 -3.11 -25.70 -5.17
C THR A 205 -3.56 -24.45 -4.40
N GLU A 206 -3.25 -24.34 -3.10
CA GLU A 206 -3.57 -23.15 -2.32
C GLU A 206 -2.62 -22.00 -2.69
N PRO A 207 -3.10 -20.94 -3.39
CA PRO A 207 -2.24 -19.94 -4.03
C PRO A 207 -1.40 -19.15 -3.04
N ARG A 208 -1.98 -18.81 -1.88
CA ARG A 208 -1.32 -17.99 -0.86
C ARG A 208 -0.18 -18.74 -0.19
N THR A 209 -0.37 -20.01 0.12
CA THR A 209 0.68 -20.89 0.67
C THR A 209 1.87 -20.98 -0.28
N VAL A 210 1.61 -21.20 -1.58
CA VAL A 210 2.66 -21.27 -2.61
C VAL A 210 3.40 -19.95 -2.74
N PHE A 211 2.67 -18.82 -2.71
CA PHE A 211 3.26 -17.48 -2.79
C PHE A 211 4.23 -17.21 -1.63
N TYR A 212 3.78 -17.44 -0.40
CA TYR A 212 4.62 -17.17 0.78
C TYR A 212 5.75 -18.18 0.95
N LEU A 213 5.58 -19.43 0.49
CA LEU A 213 6.67 -20.38 0.44
C LEU A 213 7.77 -19.92 -0.51
N ALA A 214 7.39 -19.43 -1.72
CA ALA A 214 8.32 -18.83 -2.65
C ALA A 214 9.06 -17.62 -2.04
N GLN A 215 8.34 -16.73 -1.36
CA GLN A 215 8.91 -15.55 -0.72
C GLN A 215 9.86 -15.91 0.43
N THR A 216 9.49 -16.89 1.25
CA THR A 216 10.31 -17.35 2.37
C THR A 216 11.60 -18.01 1.90
N CYS A 217 11.55 -18.83 0.84
CA CYS A 217 12.75 -19.37 0.17
C CYS A 217 13.65 -18.23 -0.33
N SER A 218 13.08 -17.17 -0.92
CA SER A 218 13.85 -16.00 -1.34
C SER A 218 14.56 -15.31 -0.17
N CYS A 219 13.88 -15.15 0.98
CA CYS A 219 14.46 -14.57 2.20
C CYS A 219 15.59 -15.44 2.77
N LEU A 220 15.51 -16.76 2.61
CA LEU A 220 16.56 -17.70 2.97
C LEU A 220 17.67 -17.82 1.93
N ASN A 221 17.60 -17.04 0.84
CA ASN A 221 18.51 -17.08 -0.32
C ASN A 221 18.55 -18.46 -1.04
N GLU A 222 17.47 -19.23 -0.93
CA GLU A 222 17.23 -20.48 -1.66
C GLU A 222 16.59 -20.16 -3.01
N ILE A 223 17.39 -19.65 -3.94
CA ILE A 223 16.91 -18.96 -5.14
C ILE A 223 16.21 -19.91 -6.11
N ASP A 224 16.71 -21.14 -6.29
CA ASP A 224 16.13 -22.15 -7.18
C ASP A 224 14.74 -22.59 -6.69
N GLU A 225 14.61 -22.89 -5.40
CA GLU A 225 13.32 -23.27 -4.79
C GLU A 225 12.32 -22.10 -4.86
N SER A 226 12.79 -20.88 -4.57
CA SER A 226 11.97 -19.68 -4.67
C SER A 226 11.41 -19.51 -6.08
N LEU A 227 12.26 -19.62 -7.12
CA LEU A 227 11.84 -19.53 -8.51
C LEU A 227 10.85 -20.63 -8.87
N PHE A 228 11.07 -21.85 -8.40
CA PHE A 228 10.18 -22.99 -8.63
C PHE A 228 8.76 -22.68 -8.09
N TYR A 229 8.63 -22.25 -6.85
CA TYR A 229 7.33 -21.94 -6.24
C TYR A 229 6.67 -20.70 -6.85
N TYR A 230 7.41 -19.65 -7.19
CA TYR A 230 6.83 -18.51 -7.90
C TYR A 230 6.26 -18.93 -9.26
N LYS A 231 6.95 -19.79 -10.01
CA LYS A 231 6.43 -20.33 -11.28
C LYS A 231 5.12 -21.10 -11.06
N ILE A 232 5.03 -21.95 -10.04
CA ILE A 232 3.78 -22.63 -9.69
C ILE A 232 2.68 -21.59 -9.38
N ARG A 233 2.99 -20.57 -8.54
CA ARG A 233 2.01 -19.54 -8.18
C ARG A 233 1.43 -18.82 -9.40
N THR A 234 2.21 -18.63 -10.46
CA THR A 234 1.70 -17.99 -11.70
C THR A 234 0.61 -18.80 -12.41
N THR A 235 0.53 -20.09 -12.16
CA THR A 235 -0.48 -20.98 -12.79
C THR A 235 -1.76 -21.09 -11.98
N LEU A 236 -1.74 -20.67 -10.71
CA LEU A 236 -2.88 -20.74 -9.79
C LEU A 236 -3.71 -19.46 -9.86
N ASP A 237 -5.02 -19.60 -9.65
CA ASP A 237 -5.92 -18.46 -9.49
C ASP A 237 -5.74 -17.82 -8.09
N GLY A 238 -6.63 -16.95 -7.66
CA GLY A 238 -6.59 -16.28 -6.36
C GLY A 238 -6.21 -14.81 -6.45
N PHE A 239 -5.52 -14.27 -5.43
CA PHE A 239 -5.24 -12.86 -5.34
C PHE A 239 -4.30 -12.37 -6.46
N GLN A 240 -4.82 -11.46 -7.30
CA GLN A 240 -4.19 -11.09 -8.56
C GLN A 240 -2.86 -10.35 -8.38
N GLU A 241 -2.69 -9.60 -7.28
CA GLU A 241 -1.42 -8.92 -7.01
C GLU A 241 -0.30 -9.89 -6.61
N GLU A 242 -0.60 -10.97 -5.88
CA GLU A 242 0.37 -12.03 -5.63
C GLU A 242 0.79 -12.72 -6.94
N LYS A 243 -0.16 -12.94 -7.86
CA LYS A 243 0.12 -13.52 -9.19
C LYS A 243 1.01 -12.59 -10.01
N PHE A 244 0.69 -11.30 -10.06
CA PHE A 244 1.56 -10.28 -10.69
C PHE A 244 2.97 -10.30 -10.11
N HIS A 245 3.06 -10.27 -8.79
CA HIS A 245 4.36 -10.28 -8.11
C HIS A 245 5.16 -11.55 -8.39
N SER A 246 4.46 -12.70 -8.52
CA SER A 246 5.11 -13.97 -8.86
C SER A 246 5.69 -13.97 -10.26
N PHE A 247 5.01 -13.36 -11.25
CA PHE A 247 5.59 -13.14 -12.58
C PHE A 247 6.85 -12.26 -12.50
N LEU A 248 6.76 -11.14 -11.78
CA LEU A 248 7.86 -10.19 -11.64
C LEU A 248 9.10 -10.84 -10.99
N ARG A 249 8.87 -11.56 -9.86
CA ARG A 249 9.93 -12.26 -9.12
C ARG A 249 10.53 -13.40 -9.92
N SER A 250 9.74 -14.10 -10.75
CA SER A 250 10.27 -15.15 -11.64
C SER A 250 11.27 -14.57 -12.64
N GLY A 251 11.02 -13.38 -13.19
CA GLY A 251 11.97 -12.68 -14.05
C GLY A 251 13.25 -12.29 -13.32
N GLU A 252 13.12 -11.71 -12.15
CA GLU A 252 14.24 -11.24 -11.34
C GLU A 252 15.14 -12.40 -10.85
N LEU A 253 14.53 -13.50 -10.37
CA LEU A 253 15.26 -14.67 -9.90
C LEU A 253 15.91 -15.44 -11.06
N SER A 254 15.28 -15.48 -12.24
CA SER A 254 15.90 -16.04 -13.44
C SER A 254 17.17 -15.29 -13.82
N GLN A 255 17.19 -13.94 -13.75
CA GLN A 255 18.40 -13.15 -13.94
C GLN A 255 19.45 -13.45 -12.87
N LYS A 256 19.05 -13.54 -11.61
CA LYS A 256 19.95 -13.80 -10.48
C LYS A 256 20.63 -15.18 -10.60
N LEU A 257 19.94 -16.16 -11.18
CA LEU A 257 20.48 -17.51 -11.48
C LEU A 257 21.33 -17.54 -12.76
N GLY A 258 21.43 -16.45 -13.50
CA GLY A 258 22.19 -16.37 -14.75
C GLY A 258 21.52 -17.09 -15.92
N HIS A 259 20.20 -17.28 -15.87
CA HIS A 259 19.45 -17.78 -17.03
C HIS A 259 19.53 -16.81 -18.20
N ASP A 260 19.21 -17.28 -19.41
CA ASP A 260 19.15 -16.41 -20.58
C ASP A 260 18.21 -15.21 -20.36
N TRP A 261 18.63 -14.06 -20.88
CA TRP A 261 17.82 -12.84 -20.76
C TRP A 261 16.40 -13.01 -21.26
N TYR A 262 16.23 -13.79 -22.33
CA TYR A 262 14.92 -14.01 -22.92
C TYR A 262 13.93 -14.65 -21.93
N ASP A 263 14.38 -15.56 -21.08
CA ASP A 263 13.55 -16.17 -20.03
C ASP A 263 13.04 -15.10 -19.06
N SER A 264 13.92 -14.22 -18.60
CA SER A 264 13.55 -13.12 -17.69
C SER A 264 12.62 -12.11 -18.36
N PHE A 265 12.92 -11.76 -19.63
CA PHE A 265 12.10 -10.86 -20.43
C PHE A 265 10.66 -11.37 -20.58
N VAL A 266 10.48 -12.66 -20.87
CA VAL A 266 9.15 -13.28 -20.98
C VAL A 266 8.36 -13.17 -19.67
N TRP A 267 9.02 -13.37 -18.52
CA TRP A 267 8.37 -13.23 -17.22
C TRP A 267 7.96 -11.79 -16.92
N TYR A 268 8.81 -10.81 -17.24
CA TYR A 268 8.47 -9.39 -17.08
C TYR A 268 7.32 -8.98 -17.99
N MET A 269 7.31 -9.47 -19.25
CA MET A 269 6.19 -9.17 -20.16
C MET A 269 4.88 -9.82 -19.70
N LYS A 270 4.91 -11.05 -19.15
CA LYS A 270 3.73 -11.67 -18.53
C LYS A 270 3.25 -10.86 -17.30
N ALA A 271 4.16 -10.32 -16.50
CA ALA A 271 3.80 -9.44 -15.40
C ALA A 271 3.08 -8.17 -15.93
N TYR A 272 3.63 -7.55 -16.97
CA TYR A 272 3.04 -6.35 -17.59
C TYR A 272 1.69 -6.62 -18.25
N GLU A 273 1.56 -7.74 -18.94
CA GLU A 273 0.29 -8.19 -19.54
C GLU A 273 -0.78 -8.45 -18.47
N HIS A 274 -0.39 -9.07 -17.37
CA HIS A 274 -1.28 -9.35 -16.23
C HIS A 274 -1.77 -8.07 -15.53
N SER A 275 -0.87 -7.11 -15.33
CA SER A 275 -1.17 -5.80 -14.73
C SER A 275 -0.21 -4.74 -15.27
N GLN A 276 -0.78 -3.69 -15.88
CA GLN A 276 -0.02 -2.60 -16.49
C GLN A 276 0.64 -1.72 -15.41
N ARG A 277 1.70 -2.25 -14.78
CA ARG A 277 2.49 -1.59 -13.76
C ARG A 277 3.87 -1.21 -14.30
N VAL A 278 4.51 -0.25 -13.63
CA VAL A 278 5.82 0.30 -14.03
C VAL A 278 6.97 -0.69 -13.80
N GLU A 279 6.89 -1.51 -12.76
CA GLU A 279 8.00 -2.32 -12.27
C GLU A 279 8.60 -3.24 -13.33
N PRO A 280 7.84 -4.06 -14.08
CA PRO A 280 8.41 -4.94 -15.11
C PRO A 280 9.09 -4.16 -16.23
N LEU A 281 8.53 -3.01 -16.62
CA LEU A 281 9.09 -2.16 -17.67
C LEU A 281 10.42 -1.54 -17.23
N LEU A 282 10.57 -1.21 -15.94
CA LEU A 282 11.83 -0.73 -15.38
C LEU A 282 12.93 -1.81 -15.42
N PHE A 283 12.61 -3.04 -15.04
CA PHE A 283 13.58 -4.14 -15.14
C PHE A 283 14.07 -4.35 -16.57
N ILE A 284 13.15 -4.35 -17.54
CA ILE A 284 13.48 -4.46 -18.97
C ILE A 284 14.33 -3.28 -19.42
N SER A 285 13.93 -2.06 -19.05
CA SER A 285 14.64 -0.84 -19.44
C SER A 285 16.06 -0.80 -18.88
N ILE A 286 16.25 -1.18 -17.63
CA ILE A 286 17.55 -1.23 -16.94
C ILE A 286 18.47 -2.25 -17.63
N TYR A 287 17.95 -3.41 -17.99
CA TYR A 287 18.73 -4.37 -18.75
C TYR A 287 19.27 -3.78 -20.06
N TYR A 288 18.37 -3.20 -20.89
CA TYR A 288 18.75 -2.61 -22.16
C TYR A 288 19.66 -1.38 -22.00
N LEU A 289 19.50 -0.61 -20.95
CA LEU A 289 20.40 0.47 -20.57
C LEU A 289 21.81 -0.07 -20.30
N ASN A 290 21.94 -1.15 -19.53
CA ASN A 290 23.23 -1.75 -19.15
C ASN A 290 23.99 -2.29 -20.36
N ILE A 291 23.30 -2.86 -21.34
CA ILE A 291 23.92 -3.31 -22.60
C ILE A 291 23.96 -2.22 -23.68
N LYS A 292 23.63 -0.97 -23.32
CA LYS A 292 23.64 0.22 -24.20
C LYS A 292 22.75 0.09 -25.45
N ASN A 293 21.68 -0.71 -25.36
CA ASN A 293 20.63 -0.71 -26.38
C ASN A 293 19.63 0.41 -26.07
N TRP A 294 20.04 1.64 -26.42
CA TRP A 294 19.32 2.86 -26.07
C TRP A 294 17.90 2.91 -26.62
N ILE A 295 17.67 2.37 -27.83
CA ILE A 295 16.37 2.36 -28.49
C ILE A 295 15.38 1.52 -27.68
N LEU A 296 15.73 0.30 -27.30
CA LEU A 296 14.84 -0.54 -26.51
C LEU A 296 14.69 -0.01 -25.09
N ALA A 297 15.75 0.48 -24.46
CA ALA A 297 15.67 1.14 -23.15
C ALA A 297 14.68 2.30 -23.18
N TYR A 298 14.78 3.19 -24.18
CA TYR A 298 13.87 4.31 -24.36
C TYR A 298 12.42 3.85 -24.59
N THR A 299 12.22 2.85 -25.44
CA THR A 299 10.87 2.34 -25.77
C THR A 299 10.13 1.88 -24.51
N PHE A 300 10.76 1.06 -23.68
CA PHE A 300 10.14 0.57 -22.46
C PHE A 300 9.99 1.65 -21.39
N LEU A 301 10.94 2.59 -21.28
CA LEU A 301 10.78 3.76 -20.41
C LEU A 301 9.65 4.68 -20.86
N LYS A 302 9.46 4.85 -22.15
CA LYS A 302 8.34 5.66 -22.69
C LYS A 302 7.01 5.06 -22.29
N LEU A 303 6.86 3.73 -22.37
CA LEU A 303 5.69 3.03 -21.85
C LEU A 303 5.54 3.25 -20.33
N ALA A 304 6.62 3.07 -19.57
CA ALA A 304 6.60 3.24 -18.12
C ALA A 304 6.20 4.66 -17.69
N CYS A 305 6.71 5.68 -18.39
CA CYS A 305 6.39 7.09 -18.09
C CYS A 305 4.93 7.47 -18.36
N ASN A 306 4.24 6.72 -19.22
CA ASN A 306 2.83 6.95 -19.53
C ASN A 306 1.85 6.27 -18.56
N LEU A 307 2.33 5.42 -17.64
CA LEU A 307 1.48 4.72 -16.69
C LEU A 307 1.17 5.59 -15.46
N PHE A 308 -0.05 5.46 -14.95
CA PHE A 308 -0.45 6.10 -13.70
C PHE A 308 -0.11 5.21 -12.50
N TYR A 309 -0.01 5.85 -11.32
CA TYR A 309 0.12 5.12 -10.07
C TYR A 309 -1.16 4.33 -9.77
N PRO A 310 -1.09 3.01 -9.55
CA PRO A 310 -2.27 2.17 -9.33
C PRO A 310 -2.79 2.35 -7.90
N LYS A 311 -3.73 3.27 -7.71
CA LYS A 311 -4.23 3.66 -6.38
C LYS A 311 -4.91 2.53 -5.61
N GLU A 312 -5.50 1.58 -6.34
CA GLU A 312 -6.22 0.44 -5.76
C GLU A 312 -5.32 -0.74 -5.40
N ALA A 313 -4.09 -0.75 -5.89
CA ALA A 313 -3.14 -1.81 -5.58
C ALA A 313 -2.58 -1.64 -4.17
N ILE A 314 -2.48 -2.76 -3.45
CA ILE A 314 -2.09 -2.76 -2.03
C ILE A 314 -0.82 -3.59 -1.74
N LEU A 315 -0.35 -4.40 -2.71
CA LEU A 315 0.76 -5.32 -2.49
C LEU A 315 2.05 -4.85 -3.18
N PHE A 316 3.10 -4.64 -2.38
CA PHE A 316 4.48 -4.35 -2.82
C PHE A 316 4.63 -3.23 -3.86
N LEU A 317 3.93 -2.12 -3.65
CA LEU A 317 4.06 -0.92 -4.48
C LEU A 317 5.22 -0.05 -3.99
N ASN A 318 6.15 0.24 -4.89
CA ASN A 318 7.18 1.23 -4.63
C ASN A 318 6.83 2.54 -5.32
N LYS A 319 6.35 3.51 -4.54
CA LYS A 319 5.97 4.83 -5.06
C LYS A 319 7.12 5.55 -5.77
N ASN A 320 8.37 5.31 -5.34
CA ASN A 320 9.55 5.88 -5.96
C ASN A 320 9.76 5.42 -7.42
N ASP A 321 9.33 4.21 -7.80
CA ASP A 321 9.40 3.74 -9.17
C ASP A 321 8.52 4.57 -10.11
N TYR A 322 7.38 5.10 -9.61
CA TYR A 322 6.43 5.94 -10.35
C TYR A 322 6.81 7.42 -10.33
N ASP A 323 7.20 7.94 -9.18
CA ASP A 323 7.38 9.37 -9.00
C ASP A 323 8.77 9.86 -9.42
N TYR A 324 9.80 9.00 -9.31
CA TYR A 324 11.18 9.37 -9.56
C TYR A 324 11.91 8.46 -10.56
N LYS A 325 12.06 7.17 -10.26
CA LYS A 325 13.02 6.28 -10.94
C LYS A 325 12.82 6.21 -12.45
N ARG A 326 11.59 6.09 -12.93
CA ARG A 326 11.28 6.07 -14.37
C ARG A 326 11.71 7.37 -15.08
N TRP A 327 11.52 8.51 -14.43
CA TRP A 327 11.88 9.82 -14.97
C TRP A 327 13.39 10.02 -14.96
N HIS A 328 14.06 9.67 -13.89
CA HIS A 328 15.52 9.64 -13.79
C HIS A 328 16.16 8.83 -14.93
N LEU A 329 15.70 7.59 -15.13
CA LEU A 329 16.21 6.72 -16.21
C LEU A 329 15.88 7.29 -17.60
N MET A 330 14.69 7.85 -17.79
CA MET A 330 14.33 8.53 -19.05
C MET A 330 15.26 9.71 -19.32
N GLY A 331 15.59 10.51 -18.29
CA GLY A 331 16.54 11.61 -18.39
C GLY A 331 17.95 11.19 -18.80
N ILE A 332 18.34 9.93 -18.55
CA ILE A 332 19.60 9.36 -19.03
C ILE A 332 19.47 8.88 -20.48
N VAL A 333 18.45 8.10 -20.79
CA VAL A 333 18.38 7.31 -22.04
C VAL A 333 17.95 8.16 -23.23
N ALA A 334 17.05 9.12 -23.06
CA ALA A 334 16.47 9.89 -24.15
C ALA A 334 17.51 10.71 -24.95
N TYR A 335 18.64 11.08 -24.33
CA TYR A 335 19.75 11.76 -25.00
C TYR A 335 20.35 10.93 -26.13
N TYR A 336 20.58 9.64 -25.88
CA TYR A 336 21.25 8.72 -26.82
C TYR A 336 20.37 8.35 -28.03
N VAL A 337 19.07 8.60 -27.97
CA VAL A 337 18.13 8.35 -29.07
C VAL A 337 17.61 9.65 -29.70
N GLY A 338 18.19 10.80 -29.33
CA GLY A 338 17.85 12.11 -29.91
C GLY A 338 16.49 12.67 -29.43
N GLN A 339 15.88 12.08 -28.39
CA GLN A 339 14.58 12.51 -27.86
C GLN A 339 14.78 13.57 -26.76
N TYR A 340 15.35 14.70 -27.15
CA TYR A 340 15.83 15.74 -26.23
C TYR A 340 14.69 16.40 -25.42
N VAL A 341 13.50 16.54 -26.01
CA VAL A 341 12.32 17.11 -25.32
C VAL A 341 11.87 16.18 -24.19
N ASP A 342 11.77 14.89 -24.47
CA ASP A 342 11.39 13.90 -23.46
C ASP A 342 12.40 13.83 -22.32
N GLY A 343 13.68 13.83 -22.65
CA GLY A 343 14.76 13.79 -21.66
C GLY A 343 14.80 15.04 -20.77
N LYS A 344 14.65 16.24 -21.37
CA LYS A 344 14.56 17.48 -20.61
C LYS A 344 13.39 17.47 -19.63
N ASN A 345 12.21 17.11 -20.11
CA ASN A 345 11.01 17.06 -19.27
C ASN A 345 11.16 16.02 -18.14
N ALA A 346 11.75 14.87 -18.44
CA ALA A 346 12.02 13.82 -17.45
C ALA A 346 12.97 14.30 -16.34
N CYS A 347 14.06 14.99 -16.70
CA CYS A 347 14.96 15.60 -15.71
C CYS A 347 14.24 16.63 -14.83
N LEU A 348 13.39 17.48 -15.42
CA LEU A 348 12.62 18.47 -14.66
C LEU A 348 11.66 17.81 -13.66
N ILE A 349 10.96 16.75 -14.06
CA ILE A 349 10.06 16.00 -13.19
C ILE A 349 10.85 15.32 -12.05
N ALA A 350 11.98 14.67 -12.37
CA ALA A 350 12.83 14.03 -11.37
C ALA A 350 13.35 15.04 -10.34
N LEU A 351 13.81 16.21 -10.78
CA LEU A 351 14.30 17.27 -9.92
C LEU A 351 13.21 17.92 -9.06
N ASP A 352 12.00 18.08 -9.58
CA ASP A 352 10.85 18.55 -8.79
C ASP A 352 10.51 17.57 -7.67
N TYR A 353 10.53 16.28 -7.97
CA TYR A 353 10.35 15.25 -6.95
C TYR A 353 11.46 15.27 -5.88
N CYS A 354 12.73 15.40 -6.30
CA CYS A 354 13.85 15.51 -5.35
C CYS A 354 13.67 16.65 -4.35
N LYS A 355 13.22 17.81 -4.82
CA LYS A 355 12.97 18.99 -3.97
C LYS A 355 11.84 18.77 -2.97
N LYS A 356 10.82 18.02 -3.37
CA LYS A 356 9.63 17.74 -2.54
C LYS A 356 9.82 16.60 -1.56
N SER A 357 10.56 15.57 -1.94
CA SER A 357 10.72 14.35 -1.13
C SER A 357 11.65 14.52 0.06
N GLY A 358 12.70 15.36 -0.07
CA GLY A 358 13.75 15.50 0.94
C GLY A 358 14.56 14.20 1.19
N ASP A 359 14.40 13.16 0.35
CA ASP A 359 15.10 11.87 0.51
C ASP A 359 16.58 11.99 0.08
N PRO A 360 17.55 11.86 1.02
CA PRO A 360 18.96 12.02 0.72
C PRO A 360 19.53 10.91 -0.19
N ARG A 361 18.80 9.82 -0.40
CA ARG A 361 19.21 8.70 -1.29
C ARG A 361 19.00 9.02 -2.77
N ILE A 362 18.27 10.07 -3.09
CA ILE A 362 17.97 10.48 -4.46
C ILE A 362 19.11 11.34 -4.99
N ASN A 363 19.71 10.92 -6.10
CA ASN A 363 20.84 11.63 -6.72
C ASN A 363 20.36 12.73 -7.67
N SER A 364 20.01 13.89 -7.12
CA SER A 364 19.63 15.05 -7.90
C SER A 364 20.77 15.68 -8.72
N GLU A 365 22.03 15.39 -8.37
CA GLU A 365 23.20 15.94 -9.08
C GLU A 365 23.29 15.43 -10.52
N LEU A 366 23.06 14.12 -10.72
CA LEU A 366 23.03 13.53 -12.05
C LEU A 366 21.89 14.09 -12.91
N ASP A 367 20.70 14.25 -12.33
CA ASP A 367 19.55 14.80 -13.04
C ASP A 367 19.78 16.27 -13.43
N ASN A 368 20.42 17.07 -12.56
CA ASN A 368 20.84 18.43 -12.89
C ASN A 368 21.86 18.47 -14.03
N LYS A 369 22.86 17.59 -13.97
CA LYS A 369 23.88 17.48 -15.03
C LYS A 369 23.25 17.09 -16.37
N ASN A 370 22.38 16.09 -16.37
CA ASN A 370 21.67 15.67 -17.57
C ASN A 370 20.79 16.79 -18.14
N LEU A 371 20.11 17.55 -17.28
CA LEU A 371 19.31 18.71 -17.70
C LEU A 371 20.16 19.73 -18.45
N GLN A 372 21.38 20.03 -18.02
CA GLN A 372 22.25 20.99 -18.72
C GLN A 372 22.56 20.54 -20.14
N PHE A 373 22.85 19.24 -20.35
CA PHE A 373 23.07 18.72 -21.71
C PHE A 373 21.84 18.92 -22.62
N TYR A 374 20.62 18.73 -22.09
CA TYR A 374 19.39 18.98 -22.85
C TYR A 374 19.19 20.46 -23.16
N LEU A 375 19.50 21.36 -22.23
CA LEU A 375 19.40 22.81 -22.45
C LEU A 375 20.43 23.29 -23.47
N GLU A 376 21.63 22.73 -23.49
CA GLU A 376 22.64 23.01 -24.51
C GLU A 376 22.16 22.56 -25.89
N LYS A 377 21.65 21.31 -26.00
CA LYS A 377 21.10 20.81 -27.27
C LYS A 377 19.90 21.63 -27.77
N GLU A 378 19.05 22.08 -26.89
CA GLU A 378 17.93 22.95 -27.25
C GLU A 378 18.43 24.30 -27.84
N ARG A 379 19.52 24.88 -27.31
CA ARG A 379 20.12 26.12 -27.83
C ARG A 379 20.77 25.88 -29.19
N GLU A 380 21.48 24.77 -29.37
CA GLU A 380 22.09 24.40 -30.66
C GLU A 380 21.03 24.29 -31.75
N ILE A 381 19.94 23.51 -31.51
CA ILE A 381 18.86 23.32 -32.47
C ILE A 381 18.16 24.64 -32.82
N LYS A 382 17.88 25.50 -31.85
CA LYS A 382 17.26 26.78 -32.07
C LYS A 382 18.19 27.77 -32.82
N GLY A 383 19.48 27.65 -32.58
CA GLY A 383 20.49 28.41 -33.33
C GLY A 383 20.50 28.01 -34.80
N ASP A 384 20.47 26.72 -35.09
CA ASP A 384 20.44 26.18 -36.44
C ASP A 384 19.11 26.46 -37.17
N GLU A 385 17.95 26.37 -36.47
CA GLU A 385 16.64 26.72 -37.02
C GLU A 385 16.52 28.23 -37.34
N ALA A 386 17.10 29.11 -36.51
CA ALA A 386 17.11 30.52 -36.71
C ALA A 386 17.96 30.94 -37.95
N LEU A 387 18.97 30.10 -38.28
CA LEU A 387 19.79 30.27 -39.47
C LEU A 387 19.10 29.73 -40.74
N GLN A 388 18.18 28.81 -40.61
CA GLN A 388 17.55 28.10 -41.74
C GLN A 388 16.17 28.66 -42.14
N ASN A 389 15.40 29.29 -41.26
CA ASN A 389 14.04 29.74 -41.64
C ASN A 389 13.41 30.81 -40.70
N PRO A 390 13.24 32.07 -41.15
CA PRO A 390 12.60 33.13 -40.35
C PRO A 390 11.08 32.91 -40.13
N LEU A 391 10.43 31.99 -40.86
CA LEU A 391 8.97 31.72 -40.76
C LEU A 391 8.59 30.80 -39.62
N THR A 392 9.52 29.94 -39.13
CA THR A 392 9.24 29.01 -38.01
C THR A 392 9.12 29.69 -36.65
N ALA A 393 9.79 30.86 -36.48
CA ALA A 393 9.70 31.64 -35.22
C ALA A 393 8.26 32.08 -34.92
N THR A 394 7.45 32.35 -35.96
CA THR A 394 6.05 32.79 -35.81
C THR A 394 5.14 31.62 -35.40
N LEU A 395 5.40 30.42 -35.92
CA LEU A 395 4.62 29.22 -35.59
C LEU A 395 4.90 28.76 -34.16
N ASP A 396 6.15 28.75 -33.74
CA ASP A 396 6.56 28.44 -32.36
C ASP A 396 5.97 29.41 -31.33
N GLN A 397 5.86 30.67 -31.69
CA GLN A 397 5.23 31.68 -30.82
C GLN A 397 3.73 31.43 -30.69
N GLN A 398 3.04 30.98 -31.74
CA GLN A 398 1.62 30.57 -31.70
C GLN A 398 1.41 29.27 -30.92
N ILE A 399 2.32 28.30 -31.05
CA ILE A 399 2.27 27.06 -30.28
C ILE A 399 2.45 27.35 -28.79
N ARG A 400 3.42 28.21 -28.41
CA ARG A 400 3.63 28.63 -27.01
C ARG A 400 2.41 29.37 -26.43
N GLN A 401 1.78 30.25 -27.20
CA GLN A 401 0.56 30.93 -26.77
C GLN A 401 -0.60 29.92 -26.55
N ARG A 402 -0.78 28.94 -27.42
CA ARG A 402 -1.77 27.87 -27.25
C ARG A 402 -1.47 26.96 -26.07
N GLN A 403 -0.19 26.67 -25.79
CA GLN A 403 0.21 25.89 -24.62
C GLN A 403 -0.02 26.67 -23.31
N GLN A 404 0.26 27.96 -23.28
CA GLN A 404 -0.03 28.83 -22.14
C GLN A 404 -1.54 28.96 -21.89
N GLN A 405 -2.34 29.10 -22.96
CA GLN A 405 -3.81 29.08 -22.83
C GLN A 405 -4.33 27.77 -22.28
N ARG A 406 -3.84 26.62 -22.76
CA ARG A 406 -4.21 25.31 -22.21
C ARG A 406 -3.78 25.12 -20.76
N GLN A 407 -2.62 25.65 -20.36
CA GLN A 407 -2.19 25.63 -18.97
C GLN A 407 -3.05 26.50 -18.07
N GLN A 408 -3.47 27.66 -18.56
CA GLN A 408 -4.42 28.53 -17.85
C GLN A 408 -5.79 27.89 -17.73
N GLU A 409 -6.33 27.28 -18.79
CA GLU A 409 -7.57 26.52 -18.77
C GLU A 409 -7.49 25.29 -17.85
N GLN A 410 -6.35 24.61 -17.80
CA GLN A 410 -6.12 23.51 -16.85
C GLN A 410 -6.00 24.04 -15.41
N HIS A 411 -5.37 25.17 -15.20
CA HIS A 411 -5.28 25.78 -13.87
C HIS A 411 -6.64 26.28 -13.37
N GLU A 412 -7.45 26.89 -14.23
CA GLU A 412 -8.82 27.27 -13.93
C GLU A 412 -9.71 26.03 -13.65
N ASN A 413 -9.59 24.97 -14.46
CA ASN A 413 -10.29 23.70 -14.23
C ASN A 413 -9.82 22.99 -12.95
N THR A 414 -8.55 23.08 -12.59
CA THR A 414 -8.00 22.52 -11.34
C THR A 414 -8.49 23.32 -10.12
N THR A 415 -8.58 24.62 -10.24
CA THR A 415 -9.12 25.51 -9.20
C THR A 415 -10.60 25.24 -8.97
N VAL A 416 -11.37 24.98 -10.02
CA VAL A 416 -12.79 24.59 -9.94
C VAL A 416 -12.94 23.16 -9.37
N ALA A 417 -11.99 22.25 -9.63
CA ALA A 417 -12.00 20.89 -9.05
C ALA A 417 -11.64 20.87 -7.55
N MET A 418 -10.95 21.88 -7.04
CA MET A 418 -10.62 22.02 -5.60
C MET A 418 -11.71 22.72 -4.77
N MET A 419 -12.78 23.18 -5.38
CA MET A 419 -13.91 23.73 -4.64
C MET A 419 -14.55 22.67 -3.74
N THR A 420 -14.61 22.93 -2.44
CA THR A 420 -15.36 22.06 -1.51
C THR A 420 -16.84 22.05 -1.89
N ARG A 421 -17.54 20.94 -1.59
CA ARG A 421 -19.01 20.87 -1.79
C ARG A 421 -19.73 22.10 -1.20
N LYS A 422 -19.28 22.57 -0.05
CA LYS A 422 -19.88 23.72 0.65
C LYS A 422 -19.78 24.99 -0.19
N GLN A 423 -18.60 25.31 -0.69
CA GLN A 423 -18.35 26.47 -1.54
C GLN A 423 -19.15 26.43 -2.84
N PHE A 424 -19.15 25.27 -3.53
CA PHE A 424 -19.95 25.10 -4.75
C PHE A 424 -21.46 25.28 -4.49
N VAL A 425 -21.98 24.67 -3.42
CA VAL A 425 -23.41 24.77 -3.09
C VAL A 425 -23.78 26.19 -2.72
N GLU A 426 -22.99 26.92 -1.95
CA GLU A 426 -23.21 28.32 -1.58
C GLU A 426 -23.24 29.23 -2.82
N GLU A 427 -22.30 29.05 -3.74
CA GLU A 427 -22.24 29.82 -5.00
C GLU A 427 -23.47 29.54 -5.87
N GLN A 428 -23.82 28.26 -6.07
CA GLN A 428 -24.98 27.88 -6.87
C GLN A 428 -26.31 28.33 -6.22
N MET A 429 -26.40 28.37 -4.91
CA MET A 429 -27.56 28.92 -4.22
C MET A 429 -27.78 30.40 -4.55
N SER A 430 -26.73 31.19 -4.60
CA SER A 430 -26.79 32.62 -4.97
C SER A 430 -27.29 32.79 -6.41
N VAL A 431 -26.82 31.97 -7.35
CA VAL A 431 -27.25 31.99 -8.75
C VAL A 431 -28.72 31.58 -8.88
N ILE A 432 -29.11 30.43 -8.29
CA ILE A 432 -30.49 29.92 -8.36
C ILE A 432 -31.49 30.87 -7.72
N GLN A 433 -31.13 31.55 -6.63
CA GLN A 433 -32.01 32.51 -5.97
C GLN A 433 -32.23 33.75 -6.84
N LYS A 434 -31.23 34.20 -7.61
CA LYS A 434 -31.37 35.31 -8.58
C LYS A 434 -32.25 34.94 -9.77
N GLU A 435 -32.06 33.72 -10.30
CA GLU A 435 -32.83 33.25 -11.49
C GLU A 435 -34.29 32.87 -11.12
N HIS A 436 -34.49 32.43 -9.87
CA HIS A 436 -35.80 31.96 -9.39
C HIS A 436 -36.15 32.56 -8.02
N PRO A 437 -36.49 33.87 -7.95
CA PRO A 437 -36.73 34.58 -6.69
C PRO A 437 -37.88 34.03 -5.83
N ASN A 438 -38.79 33.25 -6.44
CA ASN A 438 -39.95 32.67 -5.76
C ASN A 438 -39.69 31.33 -5.06
N LEU A 439 -38.45 30.76 -5.17
CA LEU A 439 -38.12 29.52 -4.49
C LEU A 439 -37.78 29.75 -3.01
N THR A 440 -38.25 28.84 -2.16
CA THR A 440 -37.88 28.86 -0.75
C THR A 440 -36.39 28.49 -0.57
N PRO A 441 -35.73 28.96 0.49
CA PRO A 441 -34.30 28.61 0.76
C PRO A 441 -34.03 27.10 0.73
N LYS A 442 -34.97 26.28 1.20
CA LYS A 442 -34.88 24.82 1.18
C LYS A 442 -34.90 24.24 -0.24
N GLN A 443 -35.72 24.80 -1.14
CA GLN A 443 -35.80 24.40 -2.54
C GLN A 443 -34.55 24.83 -3.31
N VAL A 444 -34.00 26.01 -3.04
CA VAL A 444 -32.73 26.51 -3.61
C VAL A 444 -31.59 25.61 -3.20
N PHE A 445 -31.47 25.29 -1.92
CA PHE A 445 -30.44 24.36 -1.39
C PHE A 445 -30.53 22.97 -2.01
N THR A 446 -31.74 22.42 -2.14
CA THR A 446 -31.94 21.10 -2.76
C THR A 446 -31.48 21.11 -4.23
N ARG A 447 -31.79 22.17 -4.98
CA ARG A 447 -31.40 22.30 -6.40
C ARG A 447 -29.88 22.46 -6.58
N ALA A 448 -29.23 23.24 -5.73
CA ALA A 448 -27.79 23.41 -5.69
C ALA A 448 -27.06 22.08 -5.40
N ASN A 449 -27.56 21.27 -4.45
CA ASN A 449 -27.02 19.94 -4.18
C ASN A 449 -27.21 18.94 -5.34
N MET A 450 -28.30 19.03 -6.09
CA MET A 450 -28.48 18.22 -7.30
C MET A 450 -27.45 18.58 -8.38
N LEU A 451 -27.12 19.85 -8.54
CA LEU A 451 -26.06 20.29 -9.47
C LEU A 451 -24.69 19.79 -9.04
N TRP A 452 -24.36 19.79 -7.75
CA TRP A 452 -23.14 19.18 -7.23
C TRP A 452 -23.06 17.69 -7.57
N LYS A 453 -24.12 16.91 -7.32
CA LYS A 453 -24.15 15.47 -7.66
C LYS A 453 -23.93 15.22 -9.15
N LYS A 454 -24.55 16.04 -10.04
CA LYS A 454 -24.33 15.94 -11.49
C LYS A 454 -22.91 16.29 -11.90
N LYS A 455 -22.23 17.20 -11.20
CA LYS A 455 -20.83 17.57 -11.44
C LYS A 455 -19.86 16.43 -11.07
N GLN A 456 -20.19 15.61 -10.07
CA GLN A 456 -19.36 14.45 -9.67
C GLN A 456 -19.51 13.23 -10.60
N GLN A 457 -20.51 13.24 -11.50
CA GLN A 457 -20.76 12.14 -12.46
C GLN A 457 -20.19 12.42 -13.86
N LYS A 458 -19.59 13.60 -14.07
CA LYS A 458 -18.82 13.98 -15.26
C LYS A 458 -17.34 14.00 -14.95
#